data_587039b610953f9e6779e2dab6c8dd6b
#
_entry.id   587039b610953f9e6779e2dab6c8dd6b
#
_cell.length_a   1.000
_cell.length_b   1.000
_cell.length_c   1.000
_cell.angle_alpha   90.00
_cell.angle_beta   90.00
_cell.angle_gamma   90.00
#
_symmetry.space_group_name_H-M   'P 1'
#
loop_
_entity.id
_entity.type
_entity.pdbx_description
1 polymer ?
#
loop_
_entity_poly.entity_id
_entity_poly.type
_entity_poly.pdbx_seq_one_letter_code
_entity_poly.pdbx_strand_id
1 'polypeptide(L)'
;MYKRQELCGGTHVDRTGDIGLFKIIEESSLAAGVRRIVAVTGQKSVEYIQDQSVTLQKVQSQLKCGKNDISSRIDQLIAQNKSLEKDLKLSKKNDGSFNTTTLIKDAHKIKGHSIVTETISAKSIEELKDKGDSLLNMMKSGVGVLAIDGQKPSIVVVVTQDLVKLGINAGDLAKNIGALMDGGGGGRPHIATAGGTSSAKLKQAMERSLGIIEEQIKDKS
;
A
#
# COMPACT_ATOMS: atom_id res chain seq x y z
N MET A 1 44.76 48.94 30.28
CA MET A 1 43.80 47.84 30.09
C MET A 1 42.58 48.16 30.98
N TYR A 2 41.46 48.62 30.39
CA TYR A 2 40.26 48.93 31.14
C TYR A 2 39.55 47.64 31.52
N LYS A 3 39.60 47.25 32.80
CA LYS A 3 38.72 46.17 33.29
C LYS A 3 37.32 46.77 33.45
N ARG A 4 36.36 46.25 32.73
CA ARG A 4 34.93 46.50 33.02
C ARG A 4 34.62 45.80 34.34
N GLN A 5 34.32 46.60 35.36
CA GLN A 5 33.78 46.13 36.62
C GLN A 5 32.34 46.63 36.75
N GLU A 6 31.43 45.69 37.01
CA GLU A 6 30.03 46.00 37.27
C GLU A 6 29.67 45.49 38.68
N LEU A 7 28.81 46.21 39.39
CA LEU A 7 28.29 45.76 40.68
C LEU A 7 27.39 44.55 40.45
N CYS A 8 27.70 43.43 41.07
CA CYS A 8 26.95 42.20 40.97
C CYS A 8 26.54 41.73 42.37
N GLY A 9 25.26 41.51 42.62
CA GLY A 9 24.68 40.98 43.84
C GLY A 9 24.59 39.46 43.91
N GLY A 10 25.17 38.74 42.92
CA GLY A 10 25.14 37.29 42.82
C GLY A 10 26.28 36.59 43.55
N THR A 11 26.22 35.26 43.61
CA THR A 11 27.32 34.42 44.10
C THR A 11 28.41 34.31 43.03
N HIS A 12 29.66 34.34 43.48
CA HIS A 12 30.83 34.24 42.60
C HIS A 12 31.61 32.94 42.88
N VAL A 13 32.31 32.47 41.86
CA VAL A 13 33.31 31.41 42.00
C VAL A 13 34.71 32.02 42.11
N ASP A 14 35.60 31.39 42.83
CA ASP A 14 36.98 31.88 42.99
C ASP A 14 37.79 31.77 41.70
N ARG A 15 37.50 30.75 40.89
CA ARG A 15 38.19 30.44 39.63
C ARG A 15 37.17 30.05 38.57
N THR A 16 37.37 30.47 37.35
CA THR A 16 36.54 30.08 36.20
C THR A 16 36.52 28.57 35.94
N GLY A 17 37.61 27.87 36.35
CA GLY A 17 37.66 26.40 36.30
C GLY A 17 36.67 25.70 37.22
N ASP A 18 36.23 26.34 38.30
CA ASP A 18 35.26 25.79 39.26
C ASP A 18 33.84 25.70 38.64
N ILE A 19 33.57 26.44 37.57
CA ILE A 19 32.33 26.35 36.80
C ILE A 19 32.23 25.01 36.09
N GLY A 20 33.35 24.39 35.79
CA GLY A 20 33.40 23.14 35.01
C GLY A 20 32.99 23.32 33.56
N LEU A 21 32.40 22.27 32.98
CA LEU A 21 31.95 22.30 31.59
C LEU A 21 30.77 23.26 31.47
N PHE A 22 30.88 24.20 30.53
CA PHE A 22 29.84 25.16 30.20
C PHE A 22 29.23 24.83 28.84
N LYS A 23 27.90 24.69 28.76
CA LYS A 23 27.20 24.37 27.51
C LYS A 23 25.99 25.27 27.35
N ILE A 24 25.93 26.03 26.25
CA ILE A 24 24.72 26.74 25.81
C ILE A 24 23.76 25.69 25.23
N ILE A 25 22.53 25.66 25.74
CA ILE A 25 21.48 24.73 25.31
C ILE A 25 20.39 25.41 24.50
N GLU A 26 20.18 26.72 24.68
CA GLU A 26 19.18 27.47 23.97
C GLU A 26 19.62 28.93 23.79
N GLU A 27 19.28 29.49 22.63
CA GLU A 27 19.38 30.90 22.35
C GLU A 27 18.09 31.34 21.65
N SER A 28 17.37 32.29 22.22
CA SER A 28 16.10 32.79 21.73
C SER A 28 16.05 34.32 21.73
N SER A 29 15.22 34.91 20.89
CA SER A 29 14.95 36.34 20.90
C SER A 29 13.89 36.65 21.96
N LEU A 30 14.20 37.58 22.89
CA LEU A 30 13.26 38.01 23.90
C LEU A 30 12.50 39.27 23.48
N ALA A 31 13.21 40.24 22.86
CA ALA A 31 12.68 41.50 22.36
C ALA A 31 13.61 42.07 21.27
N ALA A 32 13.24 43.18 20.64
CA ALA A 32 14.10 43.81 19.65
C ALA A 32 15.48 44.18 20.28
N GLY A 33 16.52 43.53 19.76
CA GLY A 33 17.90 43.72 20.22
C GLY A 33 18.27 43.01 21.52
N VAL A 34 17.35 42.20 22.15
CA VAL A 34 17.60 41.44 23.38
C VAL A 34 17.52 39.96 23.10
N ARG A 35 18.59 39.24 23.44
CA ARG A 35 18.66 37.77 23.29
C ARG A 35 18.71 37.11 24.66
N ARG A 36 17.97 36.01 24.79
CA ARG A 36 18.02 35.14 25.96
C ARG A 36 18.91 33.93 25.65
N ILE A 37 19.85 33.68 26.50
CA ILE A 37 20.73 32.50 26.45
C ILE A 37 20.43 31.63 27.68
N VAL A 38 20.21 30.35 27.44
CA VAL A 38 20.10 29.33 28.50
C VAL A 38 21.31 28.42 28.40
N ALA A 39 22.01 28.30 29.52
CA ALA A 39 23.21 27.46 29.60
C ALA A 39 23.18 26.58 30.83
N VAL A 40 23.89 25.48 30.80
CA VAL A 40 24.13 24.56 31.91
C VAL A 40 25.61 24.46 32.16
N THR A 41 25.98 24.25 33.43
CA THR A 41 27.39 24.16 33.87
C THR A 41 27.61 22.94 34.75
N GLY A 42 28.87 22.59 34.96
CA GLY A 42 29.29 21.53 35.86
C GLY A 42 28.64 20.17 35.56
N GLN A 43 28.14 19.52 36.59
CA GLN A 43 27.54 18.19 36.50
C GLN A 43 26.38 18.12 35.50
N LYS A 44 25.51 19.13 35.48
CA LYS A 44 24.36 19.17 34.54
C LYS A 44 24.77 19.24 33.08
N SER A 45 25.90 19.86 32.77
CA SER A 45 26.44 19.86 31.39
C SER A 45 26.91 18.48 30.97
N VAL A 46 27.52 17.73 31.89
CA VAL A 46 27.97 16.35 31.64
C VAL A 46 26.76 15.45 31.39
N GLU A 47 25.75 15.52 32.24
CA GLU A 47 24.49 14.77 32.11
C GLU A 47 23.80 15.07 30.76
N TYR A 48 23.70 16.34 30.41
CA TYR A 48 23.13 16.76 29.12
C TYR A 48 23.85 16.14 27.88
N ILE A 49 25.19 16.12 27.91
CA ILE A 49 25.99 15.54 26.85
C ILE A 49 25.84 14.01 26.80
N GLN A 50 25.79 13.39 28.00
CA GLN A 50 25.56 11.94 28.08
C GLN A 50 24.20 11.55 27.48
N ASP A 51 23.13 12.28 27.81
CA ASP A 51 21.80 12.04 27.25
C ASP A 51 21.74 12.20 25.73
N GLN A 52 22.43 13.23 25.21
CA GLN A 52 22.58 13.38 23.76
C GLN A 52 23.32 12.20 23.12
N SER A 53 24.38 11.71 23.78
CA SER A 53 25.14 10.57 23.30
C SER A 53 24.29 9.28 23.28
N VAL A 54 23.51 9.05 24.32
CA VAL A 54 22.58 7.91 24.40
C VAL A 54 21.52 8.00 23.30
N THR A 55 20.97 9.19 23.09
CA THR A 55 19.98 9.40 22.00
C THR A 55 20.58 9.11 20.64
N LEU A 56 21.80 9.59 20.37
CA LEU A 56 22.50 9.34 19.13
C LEU A 56 22.79 7.84 18.93
N GLN A 57 23.19 7.13 19.98
CA GLN A 57 23.39 5.67 19.93
C GLN A 57 22.10 4.92 19.60
N LYS A 58 20.96 5.34 20.14
CA LYS A 58 19.64 4.76 19.77
C LYS A 58 19.34 4.95 18.29
N VAL A 59 19.57 6.16 17.73
CA VAL A 59 19.39 6.44 16.31
C VAL A 59 20.32 5.57 15.46
N GLN A 60 21.59 5.44 15.84
CA GLN A 60 22.53 4.55 15.15
C GLN A 60 22.08 3.09 15.13
N SER A 61 21.59 2.59 16.26
CA SER A 61 21.06 1.23 16.38
C SER A 61 19.86 1.00 15.45
N GLN A 62 18.92 1.95 15.42
CA GLN A 62 17.72 1.87 14.56
C GLN A 62 18.08 1.91 13.08
N LEU A 63 19.00 2.79 12.69
CA LEU A 63 19.45 2.93 11.30
C LEU A 63 20.50 1.88 10.90
N LYS A 64 21.04 1.12 11.86
CA LYS A 64 22.11 0.13 11.67
C LYS A 64 23.31 0.71 10.91
N CYS A 65 23.76 1.91 11.29
CA CYS A 65 24.87 2.61 10.65
C CYS A 65 25.80 3.29 11.64
N GLY A 66 27.00 3.67 11.20
CA GLY A 66 27.96 4.45 11.96
C GLY A 66 27.51 5.89 12.19
N LYS A 67 28.13 6.58 13.15
CA LYS A 67 27.80 7.97 13.48
C LYS A 67 27.89 8.92 12.28
N ASN A 68 28.90 8.72 11.43
CA ASN A 68 29.16 9.57 10.29
C ASN A 68 28.20 9.30 9.10
N ASP A 69 27.54 8.13 9.12
CA ASP A 69 26.69 7.67 8.03
C ASP A 69 25.17 7.92 8.29
N ILE A 70 24.84 8.50 9.45
CA ILE A 70 23.44 8.74 9.82
C ILE A 70 22.71 9.58 8.77
N SER A 71 23.31 10.71 8.37
CA SER A 71 22.69 11.62 7.39
C SER A 71 22.49 10.94 6.04
N SER A 72 23.52 10.27 5.52
CA SER A 72 23.42 9.56 4.25
C SER A 72 22.41 8.41 4.28
N ARG A 73 22.29 7.73 5.43
CA ARG A 73 21.28 6.68 5.62
C ARG A 73 19.85 7.21 5.64
N ILE A 74 19.64 8.36 6.28
CA ILE A 74 18.34 9.06 6.28
C ILE A 74 17.99 9.50 4.85
N ASP A 75 18.92 10.09 4.11
CA ASP A 75 18.71 10.50 2.72
C ASP A 75 18.32 9.32 1.82
N GLN A 76 19.00 8.17 1.99
CA GLN A 76 18.66 6.93 1.30
C GLN A 76 17.23 6.47 1.60
N LEU A 77 16.83 6.48 2.88
CA LEU A 77 15.48 6.08 3.29
C LEU A 77 14.42 7.03 2.73
N ILE A 78 14.68 8.33 2.72
CA ILE A 78 13.78 9.33 2.12
C ILE A 78 13.66 9.10 0.61
N ALA A 79 14.76 8.84 -0.08
CA ALA A 79 14.76 8.55 -1.52
C ALA A 79 14.01 7.26 -1.84
N GLN A 80 14.23 6.20 -1.07
CA GLN A 80 13.50 4.94 -1.19
C GLN A 80 12.00 5.10 -0.96
N ASN A 81 11.62 5.86 0.07
CA ASN A 81 10.20 6.12 0.36
C ASN A 81 9.52 6.86 -0.80
N LYS A 82 10.16 7.92 -1.32
CA LYS A 82 9.64 8.64 -2.51
C LYS A 82 9.52 7.74 -3.74
N SER A 83 10.48 6.83 -3.96
CA SER A 83 10.41 5.85 -5.07
C SER A 83 9.23 4.91 -4.89
N LEU A 84 9.08 4.33 -3.70
CA LEU A 84 7.98 3.43 -3.38
C LEU A 84 6.60 4.11 -3.51
N GLU A 85 6.49 5.37 -3.05
CA GLU A 85 5.26 6.15 -3.24
C GLU A 85 4.95 6.39 -4.73
N LYS A 86 5.98 6.66 -5.54
CA LYS A 86 5.83 6.83 -6.99
C LYS A 86 5.40 5.54 -7.66
N ASP A 87 6.00 4.41 -7.26
CA ASP A 87 5.66 3.09 -7.79
C ASP A 87 4.24 2.69 -7.40
N LEU A 88 3.82 2.98 -6.16
CA LEU A 88 2.44 2.81 -5.71
C LEU A 88 1.45 3.67 -6.50
N LYS A 89 1.80 4.93 -6.79
CA LYS A 89 0.96 5.82 -7.62
C LYS A 89 0.88 5.34 -9.06
N LEU A 90 1.96 4.83 -9.63
CA LEU A 90 2.00 4.24 -10.97
C LEU A 90 1.21 2.93 -11.03
N SER A 91 1.34 2.07 -10.02
CA SER A 91 0.54 0.85 -9.88
C SER A 91 -0.94 1.17 -9.80
N LYS A 92 -1.34 2.14 -8.95
CA LYS A 92 -2.73 2.60 -8.85
C LYS A 92 -3.25 3.28 -10.14
N LYS A 93 -2.38 3.93 -10.94
CA LYS A 93 -2.77 4.47 -12.26
C LYS A 93 -2.93 3.39 -13.31
N ASN A 94 -2.12 2.33 -13.26
CA ASN A 94 -2.29 1.17 -14.12
C ASN A 94 -3.49 0.30 -13.71
N ASP A 95 -3.89 0.33 -12.43
CA ASP A 95 -5.15 -0.25 -11.93
C ASP A 95 -6.38 0.62 -12.26
N GLY A 96 -6.20 1.76 -12.90
CA GLY A 96 -7.27 2.70 -13.24
C GLY A 96 -8.35 2.14 -14.18
N SER A 97 -8.19 0.93 -14.72
CA SER A 97 -9.22 0.20 -15.46
C SER A 97 -10.04 -0.76 -14.56
N PHE A 98 -9.58 -1.12 -13.34
CA PHE A 98 -10.30 -2.01 -12.44
C PHE A 98 -10.91 -1.26 -11.27
N ASN A 99 -11.99 -0.55 -11.53
CA ASN A 99 -12.82 0.04 -10.48
C ASN A 99 -14.03 -0.88 -10.23
N THR A 100 -13.94 -1.70 -9.19
CA THR A 100 -14.98 -2.66 -8.81
C THR A 100 -16.35 -2.02 -8.65
N THR A 101 -16.41 -0.78 -8.13
CA THR A 101 -17.68 -0.05 -7.96
C THR A 101 -18.30 0.33 -9.30
N THR A 102 -17.50 0.73 -10.27
CA THR A 102 -17.97 1.05 -11.63
C THR A 102 -18.44 -0.21 -12.35
N LEU A 103 -17.65 -1.29 -12.28
CA LEU A 103 -17.99 -2.58 -12.89
C LEU A 103 -19.30 -3.16 -12.34
N ILE A 104 -19.59 -3.00 -11.05
CA ILE A 104 -20.85 -3.46 -10.45
C ILE A 104 -22.03 -2.54 -10.85
N LYS A 105 -21.80 -1.24 -11.03
CA LYS A 105 -22.84 -0.32 -11.52
C LYS A 105 -23.23 -0.60 -12.97
N ASP A 106 -22.24 -0.90 -13.81
CA ASP A 106 -22.42 -1.17 -15.23
C ASP A 106 -22.72 -2.66 -15.52
N ALA A 107 -22.84 -3.50 -14.48
CA ALA A 107 -23.13 -4.92 -14.58
C ALA A 107 -24.50 -5.19 -15.23
N HIS A 108 -24.55 -6.19 -16.07
CA HIS A 108 -25.81 -6.71 -16.59
C HIS A 108 -26.64 -7.30 -15.44
N LYS A 109 -27.93 -6.93 -15.35
CA LYS A 109 -28.82 -7.44 -14.32
C LYS A 109 -29.80 -8.45 -14.90
N ILE A 110 -29.77 -9.66 -14.35
CA ILE A 110 -30.67 -10.76 -14.74
C ILE A 110 -31.33 -11.32 -13.48
N LYS A 111 -32.64 -11.28 -13.42
CA LYS A 111 -33.46 -11.72 -12.26
C LYS A 111 -32.97 -11.14 -10.92
N GLY A 112 -32.43 -9.91 -10.91
CA GLY A 112 -31.91 -9.25 -9.70
C GLY A 112 -30.44 -9.55 -9.39
N HIS A 113 -29.78 -10.44 -10.12
CA HIS A 113 -28.37 -10.75 -9.97
C HIS A 113 -27.50 -9.93 -10.93
N SER A 114 -26.31 -9.51 -10.48
CA SER A 114 -25.38 -8.73 -11.29
C SER A 114 -24.39 -9.64 -12.00
N ILE A 115 -24.24 -9.48 -13.31
CA ILE A 115 -23.25 -10.22 -14.12
C ILE A 115 -22.22 -9.20 -14.60
N VAL A 116 -20.98 -9.43 -14.24
CA VAL A 116 -19.81 -8.63 -14.64
C VAL A 116 -18.94 -9.48 -15.55
N THR A 117 -18.71 -9.02 -16.77
CA THR A 117 -17.78 -9.65 -17.72
C THR A 117 -16.84 -8.59 -18.25
N GLU A 118 -15.55 -8.65 -17.87
CA GLU A 118 -14.60 -7.59 -18.22
C GLU A 118 -13.20 -8.15 -18.48
N THR A 119 -12.49 -7.54 -19.43
CA THR A 119 -11.08 -7.81 -19.67
C THR A 119 -10.25 -6.74 -18.97
N ILE A 120 -9.38 -7.15 -18.07
CA ILE A 120 -8.61 -6.26 -17.20
C ILE A 120 -7.12 -6.45 -17.39
N SER A 121 -6.35 -5.45 -17.00
CA SER A 121 -4.90 -5.57 -16.93
C SER A 121 -4.50 -6.20 -15.59
N ALA A 122 -3.81 -7.34 -15.65
CA ALA A 122 -3.17 -7.95 -14.49
C ALA A 122 -1.85 -8.61 -14.93
N LYS A 123 -0.87 -8.61 -14.04
CA LYS A 123 0.48 -9.12 -14.33
C LYS A 123 0.62 -10.63 -14.15
N SER A 124 -0.29 -11.22 -13.38
CA SER A 124 -0.28 -12.65 -13.07
C SER A 124 -1.70 -13.17 -12.81
N ILE A 125 -1.82 -14.50 -12.79
CA ILE A 125 -3.08 -15.18 -12.42
C ILE A 125 -3.42 -14.94 -10.93
N GLU A 126 -2.42 -14.80 -10.08
CA GLU A 126 -2.63 -14.46 -8.66
C GLU A 126 -3.29 -13.10 -8.53
N GLU A 127 -2.76 -12.07 -9.20
CA GLU A 127 -3.36 -10.72 -9.22
C GLU A 127 -4.78 -10.73 -9.78
N LEU A 128 -5.04 -11.55 -10.80
CA LEU A 128 -6.39 -11.72 -11.36
C LEU A 128 -7.35 -12.34 -10.34
N LYS A 129 -6.90 -13.32 -9.55
CA LYS A 129 -7.67 -13.91 -8.46
C LYS A 129 -7.97 -12.90 -7.36
N ASP A 130 -6.98 -12.10 -6.93
CA ASP A 130 -7.16 -11.06 -5.92
C ASP A 130 -8.18 -10.00 -6.36
N LYS A 131 -8.18 -9.65 -7.64
CA LYS A 131 -9.20 -8.77 -8.24
C LYS A 131 -10.57 -9.45 -8.29
N GLY A 132 -10.62 -10.73 -8.58
CA GLY A 132 -11.83 -11.55 -8.51
C GLY A 132 -12.43 -11.61 -7.12
N ASP A 133 -11.61 -11.87 -6.10
CA ASP A 133 -12.04 -11.87 -4.70
C ASP A 133 -12.53 -10.48 -4.25
N SER A 134 -11.87 -9.41 -4.69
CA SER A 134 -12.30 -8.04 -4.44
C SER A 134 -13.67 -7.75 -5.05
N LEU A 135 -13.91 -8.23 -6.27
CA LEU A 135 -15.22 -8.13 -6.94
C LEU A 135 -16.29 -8.92 -6.17
N LEU A 136 -15.98 -10.15 -5.79
CA LEU A 136 -16.87 -11.03 -5.04
C LEU A 136 -17.32 -10.40 -3.72
N ASN A 137 -16.37 -9.82 -2.97
CA ASN A 137 -16.63 -9.19 -1.67
C ASN A 137 -17.50 -7.93 -1.77
N MET A 138 -17.50 -7.23 -2.91
CA MET A 138 -18.31 -6.03 -3.13
C MET A 138 -19.66 -6.31 -3.80
N MET A 139 -19.80 -7.45 -4.48
CA MET A 139 -21.04 -7.87 -5.09
C MET A 139 -22.00 -8.44 -4.03
N LYS A 140 -23.26 -7.96 -4.02
CA LYS A 140 -24.30 -8.51 -3.14
C LYS A 140 -24.79 -9.87 -3.62
N SER A 141 -25.02 -10.01 -4.92
CA SER A 141 -25.48 -11.22 -5.59
C SER A 141 -25.12 -11.15 -7.07
N GLY A 142 -24.43 -12.17 -7.58
CA GLY A 142 -24.06 -12.21 -9.00
C GLY A 142 -22.88 -13.12 -9.34
N VAL A 143 -22.49 -13.03 -10.61
CA VAL A 143 -21.36 -13.74 -11.21
C VAL A 143 -20.40 -12.73 -11.82
N GLY A 144 -19.11 -12.88 -11.56
CA GLY A 144 -18.04 -12.10 -12.18
C GLY A 144 -17.14 -12.97 -13.05
N VAL A 145 -16.87 -12.55 -14.28
CA VAL A 145 -15.86 -13.13 -15.15
C VAL A 145 -14.86 -12.05 -15.51
N LEU A 146 -13.65 -12.19 -14.99
CA LEU A 146 -12.53 -11.29 -15.27
C LEU A 146 -11.51 -12.01 -16.13
N ALA A 147 -11.02 -11.35 -17.16
CA ALA A 147 -10.06 -11.90 -18.12
C ALA A 147 -8.77 -11.09 -18.17
N ILE A 148 -7.66 -11.76 -18.41
CA ILE A 148 -6.38 -11.18 -18.83
C ILE A 148 -6.14 -11.57 -20.26
N ASP A 149 -5.86 -10.58 -21.11
CA ASP A 149 -5.39 -10.79 -22.46
C ASP A 149 -3.85 -10.89 -22.49
N GLY A 150 -3.31 -11.76 -23.36
CA GLY A 150 -1.87 -11.95 -23.50
C GLY A 150 -1.51 -13.23 -24.24
N GLN A 151 -0.24 -13.60 -24.20
CA GLN A 151 0.26 -14.84 -24.86
C GLN A 151 -0.40 -16.11 -24.28
N LYS A 152 -0.78 -16.09 -23.01
CA LYS A 152 -1.56 -17.13 -22.34
C LYS A 152 -2.77 -16.48 -21.68
N PRO A 153 -3.87 -16.30 -22.43
CA PRO A 153 -5.05 -15.67 -21.88
C PRO A 153 -5.61 -16.52 -20.74
N SER A 154 -6.07 -15.85 -19.71
CA SER A 154 -6.57 -16.50 -18.50
C SER A 154 -7.81 -15.78 -18.00
N ILE A 155 -8.74 -16.53 -17.43
CA ILE A 155 -9.93 -15.99 -16.79
C ILE A 155 -10.06 -16.43 -15.34
N VAL A 156 -10.71 -15.61 -14.55
CA VAL A 156 -11.22 -15.93 -13.21
C VAL A 156 -12.72 -15.77 -13.23
N VAL A 157 -13.42 -16.78 -12.75
CA VAL A 157 -14.87 -16.76 -12.55
C VAL A 157 -15.14 -16.73 -11.05
N VAL A 158 -15.96 -15.81 -10.60
CA VAL A 158 -16.40 -15.69 -9.20
C VAL A 158 -17.92 -15.73 -9.13
N VAL A 159 -18.45 -16.42 -8.13
CA VAL A 159 -19.90 -16.60 -7.93
C VAL A 159 -20.22 -16.35 -6.46
N THR A 160 -21.21 -15.53 -6.20
CA THR A 160 -21.66 -15.22 -4.83
C THR A 160 -22.31 -16.43 -4.15
N GLN A 161 -22.26 -16.48 -2.83
CA GLN A 161 -22.66 -17.64 -2.05
C GLN A 161 -24.15 -18.00 -2.20
N ASP A 162 -25.01 -17.04 -2.44
CA ASP A 162 -26.42 -17.22 -2.71
C ASP A 162 -26.64 -18.00 -4.02
N LEU A 163 -25.94 -17.62 -5.08
CA LEU A 163 -25.99 -18.33 -6.37
C LEU A 163 -25.33 -19.71 -6.31
N VAL A 164 -24.29 -19.88 -5.50
CA VAL A 164 -23.70 -21.21 -5.26
C VAL A 164 -24.72 -22.15 -4.59
N LYS A 165 -25.54 -21.64 -3.64
CA LYS A 165 -26.61 -22.42 -3.02
C LYS A 165 -27.73 -22.79 -4.01
N LEU A 166 -27.97 -21.98 -5.03
CA LEU A 166 -28.88 -22.28 -6.14
C LEU A 166 -28.28 -23.26 -7.17
N GLY A 167 -27.04 -23.72 -6.92
CA GLY A 167 -26.36 -24.72 -7.75
C GLY A 167 -25.56 -24.12 -8.92
N ILE A 168 -25.30 -22.80 -8.96
CA ILE A 168 -24.40 -22.19 -9.92
C ILE A 168 -22.96 -22.32 -9.39
N ASN A 169 -22.10 -22.94 -10.18
CA ASN A 169 -20.75 -23.33 -9.76
C ASN A 169 -19.71 -22.61 -10.62
N ALA A 170 -18.81 -21.84 -10.01
CA ALA A 170 -17.74 -21.17 -10.74
C ALA A 170 -16.80 -22.14 -11.46
N GLY A 171 -16.60 -23.34 -10.93
CA GLY A 171 -15.80 -24.39 -11.57
C GLY A 171 -16.38 -24.86 -12.89
N ASP A 172 -17.70 -25.07 -12.94
CA ASP A 172 -18.39 -25.50 -14.16
C ASP A 172 -18.44 -24.38 -15.21
N LEU A 173 -18.70 -23.14 -14.76
CA LEU A 173 -18.61 -21.95 -15.62
C LEU A 173 -17.21 -21.78 -16.20
N ALA A 174 -16.17 -21.87 -15.37
CA ALA A 174 -14.79 -21.76 -15.81
C ALA A 174 -14.40 -22.86 -16.80
N LYS A 175 -14.89 -24.10 -16.60
CA LYS A 175 -14.68 -25.21 -17.54
C LYS A 175 -15.34 -24.96 -18.88
N ASN A 176 -16.60 -24.52 -18.89
CA ASN A 176 -17.34 -24.24 -20.10
C ASN A 176 -16.72 -23.06 -20.88
N ILE A 177 -16.37 -21.98 -20.20
CA ILE A 177 -15.72 -20.82 -20.84
C ILE A 177 -14.29 -21.17 -21.29
N GLY A 178 -13.55 -21.95 -20.50
CA GLY A 178 -12.21 -22.43 -20.83
C GLY A 178 -12.19 -23.30 -22.08
N ALA A 179 -13.21 -24.14 -22.31
CA ALA A 179 -13.37 -24.95 -23.49
C ALA A 179 -13.53 -24.08 -24.78
N LEU A 180 -14.18 -22.90 -24.67
CA LEU A 180 -14.29 -21.95 -25.79
C LEU A 180 -12.95 -21.31 -26.16
N MET A 181 -11.98 -21.35 -25.24
CA MET A 181 -10.62 -20.84 -25.47
C MET A 181 -9.62 -21.93 -25.90
N ASP A 182 -10.07 -23.14 -26.25
CA ASP A 182 -9.24 -24.34 -26.46
C ASP A 182 -8.33 -24.62 -25.27
N GLY A 183 -8.84 -24.44 -24.07
CA GLY A 183 -8.14 -24.65 -22.85
C GLY A 183 -8.95 -25.44 -21.86
N GLY A 184 -8.54 -25.33 -20.60
CA GLY A 184 -9.20 -25.99 -19.48
C GLY A 184 -9.45 -25.03 -18.34
N GLY A 185 -10.37 -25.40 -17.47
CA GLY A 185 -10.69 -24.63 -16.29
C GLY A 185 -11.20 -25.49 -15.16
N GLY A 186 -11.27 -24.91 -13.98
CA GLY A 186 -11.79 -25.55 -12.79
C GLY A 186 -11.45 -24.77 -11.53
N GLY A 187 -12.03 -25.19 -10.43
CA GLY A 187 -11.79 -24.54 -9.14
C GLY A 187 -12.86 -24.86 -8.12
N ARG A 188 -12.99 -24.01 -7.14
CA ARG A 188 -14.00 -24.10 -6.08
C ARG A 188 -15.34 -23.53 -6.56
N PRO A 189 -16.47 -23.87 -5.91
CA PRO A 189 -17.79 -23.39 -6.31
C PRO A 189 -17.94 -21.87 -6.37
N HIS A 190 -17.21 -21.11 -5.55
CA HIS A 190 -17.27 -19.66 -5.47
C HIS A 190 -16.18 -18.94 -6.27
N ILE A 191 -15.06 -19.62 -6.61
CA ILE A 191 -13.97 -19.08 -7.41
C ILE A 191 -13.29 -20.17 -8.22
N ALA A 192 -13.11 -19.92 -9.50
CA ALA A 192 -12.44 -20.84 -10.42
C ALA A 192 -11.64 -20.08 -11.46
N THR A 193 -10.71 -20.77 -12.11
CA THR A 193 -9.86 -20.21 -13.16
C THR A 193 -9.90 -21.07 -14.40
N ALA A 194 -9.75 -20.44 -15.56
CA ALA A 194 -9.49 -21.18 -16.79
C ALA A 194 -8.41 -20.47 -17.60
N GLY A 195 -7.70 -21.24 -18.41
CA GLY A 195 -6.69 -20.73 -19.33
C GLY A 195 -7.05 -21.07 -20.77
N GLY A 196 -6.54 -20.29 -21.70
CA GLY A 196 -6.74 -20.48 -23.13
C GLY A 196 -5.43 -20.42 -23.91
N THR A 197 -5.52 -20.71 -25.22
CA THR A 197 -4.35 -20.79 -26.11
C THR A 197 -4.16 -19.54 -26.94
N SER A 198 -5.20 -18.70 -27.12
CA SER A 198 -5.18 -17.57 -28.07
C SER A 198 -6.04 -16.40 -27.57
N SER A 199 -5.51 -15.20 -27.72
CA SER A 199 -6.20 -13.92 -27.44
C SER A 199 -7.48 -13.74 -28.29
N ALA A 200 -7.48 -14.16 -29.54
CA ALA A 200 -8.67 -14.08 -30.39
C ALA A 200 -9.84 -14.93 -29.85
N LYS A 201 -9.53 -16.10 -29.28
CA LYS A 201 -10.54 -16.99 -28.68
C LYS A 201 -11.02 -16.46 -27.34
N LEU A 202 -10.16 -15.73 -26.58
CA LEU A 202 -10.57 -15.07 -25.34
C LEU A 202 -11.73 -14.09 -25.59
N LYS A 203 -11.62 -13.24 -26.63
CA LYS A 203 -12.67 -12.28 -26.96
C LYS A 203 -13.99 -12.95 -27.23
N GLN A 204 -13.97 -14.00 -28.06
CA GLN A 204 -15.16 -14.79 -28.39
C GLN A 204 -15.74 -15.50 -27.14
N ALA A 205 -14.89 -16.02 -26.27
CA ALA A 205 -15.30 -16.67 -25.02
C ALA A 205 -15.95 -15.66 -24.03
N MET A 206 -15.40 -14.44 -23.96
CA MET A 206 -15.96 -13.38 -23.11
C MET A 206 -17.35 -12.91 -23.62
N GLU A 207 -17.53 -12.76 -24.95
CA GLU A 207 -18.83 -12.41 -25.53
C GLU A 207 -19.88 -13.50 -25.26
N ARG A 208 -19.50 -14.79 -25.36
CA ARG A 208 -20.39 -15.92 -25.10
C ARG A 208 -20.62 -16.21 -23.61
N SER A 209 -19.71 -15.82 -22.76
CA SER A 209 -19.80 -16.07 -21.30
C SER A 209 -21.08 -15.52 -20.67
N LEU A 210 -21.53 -14.37 -21.15
CA LEU A 210 -22.77 -13.73 -20.69
C LEU A 210 -23.99 -14.63 -20.97
N GLY A 211 -24.11 -15.18 -22.20
CA GLY A 211 -25.18 -16.09 -22.55
C GLY A 211 -25.17 -17.40 -21.76
N ILE A 212 -23.97 -17.97 -21.51
CA ILE A 212 -23.81 -19.20 -20.71
C ILE A 212 -24.28 -18.96 -19.26
N ILE A 213 -23.92 -17.80 -18.67
CA ILE A 213 -24.32 -17.45 -17.32
C ILE A 213 -25.83 -17.19 -17.26
N GLU A 214 -26.39 -16.51 -18.27
CA GLU A 214 -27.84 -16.26 -18.36
C GLU A 214 -28.65 -17.56 -18.40
N GLU A 215 -28.25 -18.51 -19.23
CA GLU A 215 -28.91 -19.82 -19.32
C GLU A 215 -28.88 -20.54 -17.97
N GLN A 216 -27.74 -20.60 -17.31
CA GLN A 216 -27.63 -21.25 -16.01
C GLN A 216 -28.47 -20.57 -14.91
N ILE A 217 -28.58 -19.24 -14.92
CA ILE A 217 -29.43 -18.52 -13.98
C ILE A 217 -30.92 -18.72 -14.28
N LYS A 218 -31.29 -18.83 -15.59
CA LYS A 218 -32.68 -19.09 -15.98
C LYS A 218 -33.16 -20.48 -15.62
N ASP A 219 -32.29 -21.48 -15.77
CA ASP A 219 -32.62 -22.90 -15.52
C ASP A 219 -32.70 -23.26 -14.03
N LYS A 220 -32.01 -22.50 -13.18
CA LYS A 220 -31.89 -22.80 -11.73
C LYS A 220 -32.62 -21.80 -10.81
N SER A 221 -33.25 -20.79 -11.36
CA SER A 221 -34.11 -19.77 -10.68
C SER A 221 -35.58 -19.87 -11.17
#